data_689db6836c1c130f741c3aec9e533a2e
#
_entry.id   689db6836c1c130f741c3aec9e533a2e
#
_cell.length_a   1.000
_cell.length_b   1.000
_cell.length_c   1.000
_cell.angle_alpha   90.00
_cell.angle_beta   90.00
_cell.angle_gamma   90.00
#
_symmetry.space_group_name_H-M   'P 1'
#
loop_
_entity.id
_entity.type
_entity.pdbx_description
1 polymer ?
#
loop_
_entity_poly.entity_id
_entity_poly.type
_entity_poly.pdbx_seq_one_letter_code
_entity_poly.pdbx_strand_id
1 'polypeptide(L)'
;LGAAMTSFTAQNLGAGKPDRIKRGTLQALVMMAILAVAAAGIGLLLTCSEFYLRIFLSADKVTADTIRYGNALLYVDFSMYLFLGFIFAVRNCVQGIGRSEFVLGAGAAELVARIVVSLLLPPLFAGGTIDASASPVAFYALCAADPFAWIASDAVLMTPFVRNILKGDYRYMHRHRIRQGAEENALS
;
A
#
# COMPACT_ATOMS: atom_id res chain seq x y z
N LEU A 1 -10.28 8.39 5.49
CA LEU A 1 -9.68 7.83 6.70
C LEU A 1 -8.20 8.24 6.82
N GLY A 2 -7.39 8.11 5.76
CA GLY A 2 -5.96 8.38 5.79
C GLY A 2 -5.60 9.77 6.33
N ALA A 3 -6.09 10.85 5.70
CA ALA A 3 -5.82 12.22 6.15
C ALA A 3 -6.25 12.48 7.61
N ALA A 4 -7.38 11.89 8.04
CA ALA A 4 -7.82 11.97 9.43
C ALA A 4 -6.81 11.30 10.38
N MET A 5 -6.21 10.19 9.99
CA MET A 5 -5.19 9.50 10.80
C MET A 5 -3.90 10.29 10.91
N THR A 6 -3.47 10.98 9.85
CA THR A 6 -2.32 11.88 9.92
C THR A 6 -2.53 12.98 10.95
N SER A 7 -3.67 13.68 10.88
CA SER A 7 -4.00 14.76 11.82
C SER A 7 -4.19 14.24 13.26
N PHE A 8 -4.92 13.14 13.44
CA PHE A 8 -5.11 12.51 14.73
C PHE A 8 -3.78 12.13 15.40
N THR A 9 -2.88 11.54 14.64
CA THR A 9 -1.58 11.08 15.13
C THR A 9 -0.70 12.26 15.50
N ALA A 10 -0.62 13.29 14.64
CA ALA A 10 0.15 14.50 14.90
C ALA A 10 -0.34 15.24 16.16
N GLN A 11 -1.65 15.43 16.32
CA GLN A 11 -2.24 16.09 17.48
C GLN A 11 -1.98 15.33 18.78
N ASN A 12 -2.15 13.99 18.79
CA ASN A 12 -1.90 13.19 19.98
C ASN A 12 -0.41 13.10 20.32
N LEU A 13 0.47 13.14 19.32
CA LEU A 13 1.91 13.21 19.53
C LEU A 13 2.30 14.55 20.17
N GLY A 14 1.79 15.69 19.66
CA GLY A 14 2.02 17.00 20.22
C GLY A 14 1.49 17.15 21.65
N ALA A 15 0.37 16.47 21.95
CA ALA A 15 -0.23 16.41 23.30
C ALA A 15 0.48 15.43 24.25
N GLY A 16 1.52 14.72 23.83
CA GLY A 16 2.25 13.75 24.64
C GLY A 16 1.43 12.51 25.01
N LYS A 17 0.52 12.07 24.13
CA LYS A 17 -0.42 10.95 24.38
C LYS A 17 -0.14 9.75 23.47
N PRO A 18 1.01 9.04 23.61
CA PRO A 18 1.39 7.93 22.74
C PRO A 18 0.41 6.76 22.78
N ASP A 19 -0.19 6.48 23.95
CA ASP A 19 -1.18 5.40 24.08
C ASP A 19 -2.42 5.63 23.21
N ARG A 20 -2.82 6.89 23.02
CA ARG A 20 -3.92 7.23 22.12
C ARG A 20 -3.54 6.98 20.65
N ILE A 21 -2.31 7.29 20.28
CA ILE A 21 -1.79 6.99 18.93
C ILE A 21 -1.86 5.49 18.68
N LYS A 22 -1.33 4.68 19.59
CA LYS A 22 -1.36 3.22 19.48
C LYS A 22 -2.80 2.68 19.31
N ARG A 23 -3.71 3.07 20.22
CA ARG A 23 -5.10 2.62 20.19
C ARG A 23 -5.80 3.07 18.91
N GLY A 24 -5.65 4.34 18.53
CA GLY A 24 -6.26 4.88 17.31
C GLY A 24 -5.74 4.22 16.04
N THR A 25 -4.43 3.92 15.98
CA THR A 25 -3.86 3.20 14.84
C THR A 25 -4.39 1.77 14.74
N LEU A 26 -4.51 1.05 15.87
CA LEU A 26 -5.09 -0.29 15.87
C LEU A 26 -6.58 -0.28 15.45
N GLN A 27 -7.34 0.70 15.91
CA GLN A 27 -8.73 0.89 15.47
C GLN A 27 -8.82 1.20 13.98
N ALA A 28 -7.92 2.04 13.46
CA ALA A 28 -7.85 2.35 12.03
C ALA A 28 -7.50 1.11 11.21
N LEU A 29 -6.60 0.24 11.68
CA LEU A 29 -6.29 -1.04 11.04
C LEU A 29 -7.50 -1.95 10.94
N VAL A 30 -8.27 -2.07 12.03
CA VAL A 30 -9.51 -2.86 12.03
C VAL A 30 -10.53 -2.27 11.04
N MET A 31 -10.72 -0.95 11.04
CA MET A 31 -11.62 -0.29 10.09
C MET A 31 -11.18 -0.51 8.64
N MET A 32 -9.87 -0.38 8.37
CA MET A 32 -9.34 -0.62 7.01
C MET A 32 -9.46 -2.08 6.60
N ALA A 33 -9.30 -3.03 7.53
CA ALA A 33 -9.51 -4.45 7.24
C ALA A 33 -10.99 -4.74 6.88
N ILE A 34 -11.94 -4.16 7.61
CA ILE A 34 -13.37 -4.28 7.29
C ILE A 34 -13.67 -3.69 5.90
N LEU A 35 -13.13 -2.49 5.62
CA LEU A 35 -13.32 -1.83 4.32
C LEU A 35 -12.65 -2.63 3.18
N ALA A 36 -11.46 -3.18 3.41
CA ALA A 36 -10.76 -4.01 2.43
C ALA A 36 -11.55 -5.28 2.10
N VAL A 37 -12.08 -5.97 3.12
CA VAL A 37 -12.92 -7.16 2.92
C VAL A 37 -14.22 -6.81 2.20
N ALA A 38 -14.87 -5.70 2.58
CA ALA A 38 -16.09 -5.24 1.92
C ALA A 38 -15.83 -4.87 0.45
N ALA A 39 -14.75 -4.12 0.19
CA ALA A 39 -14.36 -3.72 -1.17
C ALA A 39 -13.98 -4.93 -2.04
N ALA A 40 -13.23 -5.89 -1.47
CA ALA A 40 -12.91 -7.14 -2.16
C ALA A 40 -14.18 -7.96 -2.48
N GLY A 41 -15.11 -8.07 -1.53
CA GLY A 41 -16.40 -8.75 -1.73
C GLY A 41 -17.23 -8.11 -2.85
N ILE A 42 -17.38 -6.79 -2.83
CA ILE A 42 -18.07 -6.04 -3.88
C ILE A 42 -17.34 -6.21 -5.23
N GLY A 43 -16.01 -6.10 -5.24
CA GLY A 43 -15.21 -6.28 -6.42
C GLY A 43 -15.39 -7.68 -7.04
N LEU A 44 -15.34 -8.73 -6.21
CA LEU A 44 -15.58 -10.10 -6.67
C LEU A 44 -17.00 -10.30 -7.23
N LEU A 45 -18.01 -9.67 -6.65
CA LEU A 45 -19.36 -9.71 -7.21
C LEU A 45 -19.44 -9.05 -8.58
N LEU A 46 -18.69 -7.97 -8.81
CA LEU A 46 -18.64 -7.30 -10.11
C LEU A 46 -17.99 -8.18 -11.19
N THR A 47 -17.05 -9.06 -10.84
CA THR A 47 -16.44 -10.00 -11.79
C THR A 47 -17.39 -11.09 -12.28
N CYS A 48 -18.54 -11.29 -11.62
CA CYS A 48 -19.58 -12.21 -12.08
C CYS A 48 -20.33 -11.70 -13.32
N SER A 49 -20.11 -10.43 -13.72
CA SER A 49 -20.74 -9.84 -14.90
C SER A 49 -19.69 -9.11 -15.75
N GLU A 50 -19.97 -8.94 -17.04
CA GLU A 50 -19.13 -8.13 -17.94
C GLU A 50 -19.30 -6.63 -17.73
N PHE A 51 -20.20 -6.21 -16.84
CA PHE A 51 -20.58 -4.82 -16.67
C PHE A 51 -19.40 -3.90 -16.33
N TYR A 52 -18.50 -4.35 -15.45
CA TYR A 52 -17.35 -3.55 -15.05
C TYR A 52 -16.38 -3.29 -16.23
N LEU A 53 -16.20 -4.24 -17.15
CA LEU A 53 -15.37 -4.06 -18.34
C LEU A 53 -16.01 -3.07 -19.31
N ARG A 54 -17.33 -3.07 -19.43
CA ARG A 54 -18.08 -2.15 -20.31
C ARG A 54 -18.04 -0.69 -19.86
N ILE A 55 -17.63 -0.43 -18.62
CA ILE A 55 -17.37 0.93 -18.13
C ILE A 55 -16.10 1.51 -18.77
N PHE A 56 -15.10 0.67 -19.03
CA PHE A 56 -13.76 1.07 -19.50
C PHE A 56 -13.51 0.75 -20.98
N LEU A 57 -14.19 -0.24 -21.52
CA LEU A 57 -13.99 -0.75 -22.85
C LEU A 57 -15.28 -0.67 -23.68
N SER A 58 -15.11 -0.36 -24.98
CA SER A 58 -16.20 -0.45 -25.95
C SER A 58 -16.68 -1.91 -26.07
N ALA A 59 -17.95 -2.11 -26.38
CA ALA A 59 -18.59 -3.43 -26.42
C ALA A 59 -17.88 -4.42 -27.38
N ASP A 60 -17.33 -3.92 -28.47
CA ASP A 60 -16.56 -4.69 -29.48
C ASP A 60 -15.22 -5.24 -28.96
N LYS A 61 -14.69 -4.64 -27.88
CA LYS A 61 -13.43 -5.05 -27.23
C LYS A 61 -13.61 -5.98 -26.05
N VAL A 62 -14.84 -6.20 -25.60
CA VAL A 62 -15.16 -7.12 -24.51
C VAL A 62 -15.28 -8.52 -25.07
N THR A 63 -14.13 -9.19 -25.19
CA THR A 63 -14.03 -10.58 -25.66
C THR A 63 -13.91 -11.54 -24.47
N ALA A 64 -14.08 -12.84 -24.72
CA ALA A 64 -13.89 -13.87 -23.69
C ALA A 64 -12.48 -13.82 -23.06
N ASP A 65 -11.45 -13.53 -23.84
CA ASP A 65 -10.09 -13.38 -23.35
C ASP A 65 -9.94 -12.12 -22.48
N THR A 66 -10.53 -10.99 -22.90
CA THR A 66 -10.53 -9.76 -22.10
C THR A 66 -11.18 -9.97 -20.73
N ILE A 67 -12.30 -10.71 -20.69
CA ILE A 67 -12.99 -11.06 -19.43
C ILE A 67 -12.09 -11.96 -18.57
N ARG A 68 -11.50 -12.99 -19.17
CA ARG A 68 -10.62 -13.93 -18.47
C ARG A 68 -9.42 -13.24 -17.83
N TYR A 69 -8.71 -12.40 -18.59
CA TYR A 69 -7.53 -11.70 -18.08
C TYR A 69 -7.91 -10.59 -17.08
N GLY A 70 -8.98 -9.84 -17.35
CA GLY A 70 -9.47 -8.84 -16.41
C GLY A 70 -9.89 -9.43 -15.07
N ASN A 71 -10.62 -10.55 -15.08
CA ASN A 71 -11.00 -11.25 -13.87
C ASN A 71 -9.78 -11.79 -13.11
N ALA A 72 -8.78 -12.34 -13.82
CA ALA A 72 -7.57 -12.86 -13.20
C ALA A 72 -6.82 -11.76 -12.43
N LEU A 73 -6.65 -10.57 -13.04
CA LEU A 73 -6.05 -9.42 -12.37
C LEU A 73 -6.83 -9.05 -11.11
N LEU A 74 -8.15 -8.89 -11.23
CA LEU A 74 -8.99 -8.49 -10.09
C LEU A 74 -9.00 -9.53 -8.97
N TYR A 75 -8.98 -10.83 -9.28
CA TYR A 75 -8.91 -11.87 -8.25
C TYR A 75 -7.60 -11.81 -7.46
N VAL A 76 -6.48 -11.60 -8.15
CA VAL A 76 -5.17 -11.45 -7.49
C VAL A 76 -5.17 -10.20 -6.61
N ASP A 77 -5.58 -9.05 -7.13
CA ASP A 77 -5.59 -7.79 -6.39
C ASP A 77 -6.52 -7.82 -5.19
N PHE A 78 -7.77 -8.25 -5.37
CA PHE A 78 -8.74 -8.30 -4.26
C PHE A 78 -8.33 -9.28 -3.15
N SER A 79 -7.67 -10.39 -3.49
CA SER A 79 -7.14 -11.31 -2.49
C SER A 79 -6.10 -10.66 -1.56
N MET A 80 -5.42 -9.61 -2.03
CA MET A 80 -4.34 -8.91 -1.32
C MET A 80 -4.75 -7.55 -0.74
N TYR A 81 -6.04 -7.17 -0.81
CA TYR A 81 -6.53 -5.87 -0.32
C TYR A 81 -6.29 -5.62 1.18
N LEU A 82 -6.04 -6.65 1.98
CA LEU A 82 -5.67 -6.48 3.37
C LEU A 82 -4.30 -5.81 3.52
N PHE A 83 -3.32 -6.16 2.66
CA PHE A 83 -2.02 -5.49 2.62
C PHE A 83 -2.17 -4.02 2.21
N LEU A 84 -2.97 -3.75 1.18
CA LEU A 84 -3.28 -2.39 0.77
C LEU A 84 -3.94 -1.58 1.91
N GLY A 85 -4.87 -2.19 2.65
CA GLY A 85 -5.50 -1.59 3.83
C GLY A 85 -4.47 -1.25 4.92
N PHE A 86 -3.50 -2.12 5.17
CA PHE A 86 -2.42 -1.87 6.12
C PHE A 86 -1.56 -0.69 5.67
N ILE A 87 -1.14 -0.63 4.39
CA ILE A 87 -0.41 0.52 3.83
C ILE A 87 -1.15 1.82 4.13
N PHE A 88 -2.44 1.93 3.79
CA PHE A 88 -3.20 3.15 3.98
C PHE A 88 -3.32 3.57 5.44
N ALA A 89 -3.52 2.64 6.36
CA ALA A 89 -3.62 2.95 7.78
C ALA A 89 -2.26 3.38 8.35
N VAL A 90 -1.22 2.58 8.15
CA VAL A 90 0.09 2.77 8.79
C VAL A 90 0.86 3.93 8.17
N ARG A 91 0.85 4.06 6.83
CA ARG A 91 1.54 5.16 6.11
C ARG A 91 1.11 6.53 6.63
N ASN A 92 -0.19 6.74 6.80
CA ASN A 92 -0.73 8.00 7.31
C ASN A 92 -0.39 8.23 8.79
N CYS A 93 -0.40 7.20 9.62
CA CYS A 93 0.04 7.31 11.01
C CYS A 93 1.54 7.63 11.11
N VAL A 94 2.37 6.96 10.30
CA VAL A 94 3.82 7.19 10.23
C VAL A 94 4.12 8.61 9.76
N GLN A 95 3.38 9.11 8.79
CA GLN A 95 3.48 10.50 8.36
C GLN A 95 3.10 11.47 9.48
N GLY A 96 2.01 11.19 10.22
CA GLY A 96 1.54 12.01 11.33
C GLY A 96 2.50 12.07 12.52
N ILE A 97 3.33 11.06 12.75
CA ILE A 97 4.41 11.12 13.74
C ILE A 97 5.68 11.79 13.22
N GLY A 98 5.68 12.34 12.00
CA GLY A 98 6.83 13.05 11.42
C GLY A 98 7.94 12.14 10.87
N ARG A 99 7.64 10.87 10.56
CA ARG A 99 8.59 9.92 9.99
C ARG A 99 8.40 9.77 8.47
N SER A 100 8.38 10.92 7.77
CA SER A 100 8.12 10.98 6.32
C SER A 100 9.15 10.22 5.49
N GLU A 101 10.38 10.04 6.00
CA GLU A 101 11.42 9.26 5.33
C GLU A 101 11.01 7.80 5.10
N PHE A 102 10.25 7.20 6.02
CA PHE A 102 9.71 5.84 5.83
C PHE A 102 8.57 5.82 4.83
N VAL A 103 7.77 6.89 4.78
CA VAL A 103 6.68 7.01 3.79
C VAL A 103 7.26 7.10 2.37
N LEU A 104 8.31 7.90 2.18
CA LEU A 104 9.04 7.99 0.91
C LEU A 104 9.73 6.66 0.57
N GLY A 105 10.40 6.05 1.56
CA GLY A 105 11.06 4.75 1.41
C GLY A 105 10.07 3.64 1.02
N ALA A 106 8.88 3.62 1.61
CA ALA A 106 7.82 2.68 1.28
C ALA A 106 7.32 2.88 -0.16
N GLY A 107 7.13 4.14 -0.59
CA GLY A 107 6.77 4.44 -1.98
C GLY A 107 7.86 4.03 -2.98
N ALA A 108 9.13 4.26 -2.63
CA ALA A 108 10.26 3.84 -3.46
C ALA A 108 10.35 2.30 -3.55
N ALA A 109 10.19 1.59 -2.43
CA ALA A 109 10.18 0.13 -2.39
C ALA A 109 9.03 -0.46 -3.22
N GLU A 110 7.84 0.14 -3.13
CA GLU A 110 6.66 -0.21 -3.93
C GLU A 110 6.94 -0.06 -5.43
N LEU A 111 7.52 1.07 -5.85
CA LEU A 111 7.87 1.31 -7.24
C LEU A 111 8.92 0.32 -7.76
N VAL A 112 9.99 0.12 -6.99
CA VAL A 112 11.08 -0.81 -7.35
C VAL A 112 10.55 -2.24 -7.46
N ALA A 113 9.77 -2.70 -6.48
CA ALA A 113 9.19 -4.04 -6.51
C ALA A 113 8.28 -4.23 -7.73
N ARG A 114 7.43 -3.24 -8.05
CA ARG A 114 6.55 -3.28 -9.22
C ARG A 114 7.36 -3.39 -10.51
N ILE A 115 8.41 -2.59 -10.69
CA ILE A 115 9.29 -2.63 -11.86
C ILE A 115 9.99 -4.00 -11.96
N VAL A 116 10.61 -4.44 -10.87
CA VAL A 116 11.36 -5.70 -10.83
C VAL A 116 10.46 -6.88 -11.16
N VAL A 117 9.30 -6.98 -10.52
CA VAL A 117 8.36 -8.08 -10.76
C VAL A 117 7.82 -8.05 -12.18
N SER A 118 7.43 -6.87 -12.70
CA SER A 118 6.90 -6.73 -14.06
C SER A 118 7.93 -7.05 -15.14
N LEU A 119 9.22 -6.83 -14.88
CA LEU A 119 10.29 -7.13 -15.85
C LEU A 119 10.80 -8.56 -15.76
N LEU A 120 10.82 -9.16 -14.56
CA LEU A 120 11.48 -10.45 -14.36
C LEU A 120 10.48 -11.63 -14.34
N LEU A 121 9.30 -11.47 -13.74
CA LEU A 121 8.38 -12.61 -13.62
C LEU A 121 7.78 -13.05 -14.96
N PRO A 122 7.21 -12.17 -15.80
CA PRO A 122 6.59 -12.60 -17.05
C PRO A 122 7.54 -13.38 -17.98
N PRO A 123 8.81 -12.96 -18.22
CA PRO A 123 9.73 -13.71 -19.06
C PRO A 123 10.05 -15.12 -18.55
N LEU A 124 10.11 -15.31 -17.22
CA LEU A 124 10.36 -16.61 -16.60
C LEU A 124 9.25 -17.63 -16.93
N PHE A 125 8.01 -17.17 -17.13
CA PHE A 125 6.83 -17.99 -17.39
C PHE A 125 6.35 -17.94 -18.84
N ALA A 126 6.92 -17.06 -19.68
CA ALA A 126 6.56 -16.95 -21.08
C ALA A 126 7.10 -18.11 -21.95
N GLY A 127 8.18 -18.77 -21.50
CA GLY A 127 8.86 -19.79 -22.29
C GLY A 127 9.66 -19.23 -23.48
N GLY A 128 9.89 -17.90 -23.52
CA GLY A 128 10.58 -17.20 -24.59
C GLY A 128 10.32 -15.68 -24.57
N THR A 129 10.29 -15.06 -25.74
CA THR A 129 9.96 -13.64 -25.91
C THR A 129 8.52 -13.35 -25.54
N ILE A 130 8.30 -12.18 -24.93
CA ILE A 130 6.94 -11.70 -24.61
C ILE A 130 6.38 -11.05 -25.89
N ASP A 131 5.61 -11.82 -26.64
CA ASP A 131 4.88 -11.37 -27.82
C ASP A 131 3.42 -11.89 -27.78
N ALA A 132 2.68 -11.70 -28.87
CA ALA A 132 1.30 -12.14 -28.98
C ALA A 132 1.09 -13.66 -28.81
N SER A 133 2.17 -14.47 -28.92
CA SER A 133 2.17 -15.91 -28.71
C SER A 133 2.59 -16.36 -27.31
N ALA A 134 2.92 -15.40 -26.44
CA ALA A 134 3.36 -15.68 -25.07
C ALA A 134 2.30 -16.46 -24.29
N SER A 135 2.76 -17.37 -23.43
CA SER A 135 1.86 -18.16 -22.58
C SER A 135 0.97 -17.27 -21.71
N PRO A 136 -0.34 -17.56 -21.56
CA PRO A 136 -1.23 -16.88 -20.61
C PRO A 136 -0.67 -16.82 -19.19
N VAL A 137 0.20 -17.75 -18.81
CA VAL A 137 0.87 -17.77 -17.51
C VAL A 137 1.74 -16.54 -17.29
N ALA A 138 2.36 -15.99 -18.36
CA ALA A 138 3.14 -14.76 -18.28
C ALA A 138 2.27 -13.57 -17.84
N PHE A 139 1.02 -13.48 -18.28
CA PHE A 139 0.08 -12.45 -17.82
C PHE A 139 -0.28 -12.65 -16.35
N TYR A 140 -0.54 -13.88 -15.91
CA TYR A 140 -0.83 -14.16 -14.49
C TYR A 140 0.36 -13.84 -13.58
N ALA A 141 1.59 -14.06 -14.08
CA ALA A 141 2.80 -13.64 -13.38
C ALA A 141 2.89 -12.11 -13.27
N LEU A 142 2.46 -11.37 -14.30
CA LEU A 142 2.39 -9.91 -14.27
C LEU A 142 1.38 -9.40 -13.23
N CYS A 143 0.24 -10.08 -13.05
CA CYS A 143 -0.77 -9.72 -12.04
C CYS A 143 -0.20 -9.74 -10.61
N ALA A 144 0.90 -10.45 -10.35
CA ALA A 144 1.55 -10.45 -9.06
C ALA A 144 2.33 -9.16 -8.73
N ALA A 145 2.51 -8.25 -9.70
CA ALA A 145 3.31 -7.04 -9.52
C ALA A 145 2.76 -6.13 -8.41
N ASP A 146 1.45 -5.91 -8.35
CA ASP A 146 0.82 -5.09 -7.32
C ASP A 146 0.89 -5.71 -5.92
N PRO A 147 0.54 -7.00 -5.71
CA PRO A 147 0.76 -7.68 -4.44
C PRO A 147 2.19 -7.61 -3.91
N PHE A 148 3.19 -7.87 -4.75
CA PHE A 148 4.58 -7.77 -4.33
C PHE A 148 4.99 -6.34 -3.99
N ALA A 149 4.49 -5.34 -4.73
CA ALA A 149 4.72 -3.94 -4.44
C ALA A 149 4.13 -3.54 -3.08
N TRP A 150 2.92 -3.99 -2.74
CA TRP A 150 2.29 -3.73 -1.45
C TRP A 150 3.05 -4.40 -0.30
N ILE A 151 3.46 -5.66 -0.46
CA ILE A 151 4.27 -6.37 0.54
C ILE A 151 5.60 -5.64 0.77
N ALA A 152 6.27 -5.17 -0.29
CA ALA A 152 7.52 -4.42 -0.16
C ALA A 152 7.33 -3.09 0.59
N SER A 153 6.25 -2.37 0.31
CA SER A 153 5.86 -1.15 1.02
C SER A 153 5.58 -1.42 2.50
N ASP A 154 4.81 -2.47 2.80
CA ASP A 154 4.48 -2.86 4.17
C ASP A 154 5.73 -3.26 4.96
N ALA A 155 6.68 -3.96 4.36
CA ALA A 155 7.94 -4.34 5.00
C ALA A 155 8.74 -3.10 5.48
N VAL A 156 8.77 -2.03 4.68
CA VAL A 156 9.40 -0.76 5.07
C VAL A 156 8.64 -0.08 6.21
N LEU A 157 7.29 -0.03 6.11
CA LEU A 157 6.43 0.60 7.10
C LEU A 157 6.39 -0.16 8.42
N MET A 158 6.68 -1.46 8.42
CA MET A 158 6.70 -2.29 9.64
C MET A 158 7.69 -1.76 10.68
N THR A 159 8.83 -1.20 10.25
CA THR A 159 9.83 -0.64 11.17
C THR A 159 9.29 0.50 12.03
N PRO A 160 8.77 1.62 11.47
CA PRO A 160 8.20 2.70 12.28
C PRO A 160 6.89 2.29 12.96
N PHE A 161 6.10 1.38 12.39
CA PHE A 161 4.90 0.86 13.01
C PHE A 161 5.22 0.16 14.34
N VAL A 162 6.12 -0.82 14.32
CA VAL A 162 6.49 -1.56 15.53
C VAL A 162 7.23 -0.66 16.52
N ARG A 163 8.24 0.08 16.06
CA ARG A 163 9.14 0.82 16.95
C ARG A 163 8.48 2.05 17.54
N ASN A 164 7.85 2.88 16.71
CA ASN A 164 7.30 4.15 17.14
C ASN A 164 5.86 4.00 17.64
N ILE A 165 4.98 3.32 16.88
CA ILE A 165 3.56 3.26 17.21
C ILE A 165 3.28 2.21 18.29
N LEU A 166 3.75 0.98 18.12
CA LEU A 166 3.44 -0.09 19.09
C LEU A 166 4.27 0.02 20.37
N LYS A 167 5.58 0.29 20.27
CA LYS A 167 6.48 0.39 21.42
C LYS A 167 6.62 1.81 21.98
N GLY A 168 6.07 2.83 21.29
CA GLY A 168 6.08 4.22 21.76
C GLY A 168 7.48 4.86 21.82
N ASP A 169 8.43 4.43 20.97
CA ASP A 169 9.77 5.01 20.93
C ASP A 169 9.77 6.28 20.07
N TYR A 170 9.65 7.45 20.71
CA TYR A 170 9.68 8.76 20.08
C TYR A 170 10.99 9.54 20.36
N ARG A 171 12.11 8.86 20.73
CA ARG A 171 13.40 9.50 21.05
C ARG A 171 13.98 10.34 19.91
N TYR A 172 13.60 10.06 18.67
CA TYR A 172 13.99 10.86 17.50
C TYR A 172 13.51 12.33 17.59
N MET A 173 12.38 12.61 18.25
CA MET A 173 11.86 13.96 18.41
C MET A 173 12.77 14.84 19.29
N HIS A 174 13.39 14.27 20.33
CA HIS A 174 14.36 14.99 21.16
C HIS A 174 15.59 15.42 20.36
N ARG A 175 16.07 14.57 19.46
CA ARG A 175 17.22 14.89 18.59
C ARG A 175 16.89 16.00 17.60
N HIS A 176 15.68 16.00 17.02
CA HIS A 176 15.24 17.08 16.12
C HIS A 176 15.12 18.43 16.83
N ARG A 177 14.56 18.46 18.03
CA ARG A 177 14.44 19.71 18.82
C ARG A 177 15.80 20.31 19.20
N ILE A 178 16.73 19.44 19.61
CA ILE A 178 18.10 19.88 19.95
C ILE A 178 18.80 20.47 18.72
N ARG A 179 18.61 19.85 17.56
CA ARG A 179 19.23 20.31 16.31
C ARG A 179 18.64 21.63 15.83
N GLN A 180 17.33 21.82 15.89
CA GLN A 180 16.66 23.06 15.54
C GLN A 180 17.06 24.21 16.49
N GLY A 181 17.10 23.98 17.80
CA GLY A 181 17.57 24.97 18.77
C GLY A 181 19.04 25.33 18.62
N ALA A 182 19.88 24.40 18.16
CA ALA A 182 21.29 24.70 17.85
C ALA A 182 21.42 25.52 16.55
N GLU A 183 20.60 25.28 15.55
CA GLU A 183 20.57 26.05 14.30
C GLU A 183 20.02 27.48 14.52
N GLU A 184 18.97 27.65 15.34
CA GLU A 184 18.46 28.98 15.72
C GLU A 184 19.47 29.80 16.50
N ASN A 185 20.20 29.18 17.44
CA ASN A 185 21.26 29.86 18.21
C ASN A 185 22.50 30.20 17.38
N ALA A 186 22.72 29.51 16.26
CA ALA A 186 23.83 29.79 15.36
C ALA A 186 23.53 30.93 14.36
N LEU A 187 22.24 31.29 14.21
CA LEU A 187 21.76 32.34 13.30
C LEU A 187 21.45 33.67 14.03
N SER A 188 21.43 33.64 15.37
CA SER A 188 21.29 34.82 16.24
C SER A 188 22.66 35.39 16.65
#